data_f1e827484457ba0428ca3d329f8e8143
#
_entry.id   f1e827484457ba0428ca3d329f8e8143
#
_cell.length_a   1.000
_cell.length_b   1.000
_cell.length_c   1.000
_cell.angle_alpha   90.00
_cell.angle_beta   90.00
_cell.angle_gamma   90.00
#
_symmetry.space_group_name_H-M   'P 1'
#
loop_
_entity.id
_entity.type
_entity.pdbx_description
1 polymer ?
#
loop_
_entity_poly.entity_id
_entity_poly.type
_entity_poly.pdbx_seq_one_letter_code
_entity_poly.pdbx_strand_id
1 'polypeptide(L)'
;MKVNKGDCAFLEEVLDEIQSFPKSARCNTRDLEDLRTSYTRESCCIGALHSFRTGSNIAKNTFNPKLDKLQRTLLTLAKLYIPDFRFSSIQINKNFNSSVLHIDNNIGPSFTLSVGDFTGGQLYVHSKGLLTTKEKLVRFNGQNAHIVLPYEGKRYSFIYFIIF
;
A
#
# COMPACT_ATOMS: atom_id res chain seq x y z
N MET A 1 6.35 -12.14 -7.64
CA MET A 1 7.73 -12.42 -7.17
C MET A 1 7.71 -12.54 -5.65
N LYS A 2 8.26 -13.64 -5.13
CA LYS A 2 8.32 -13.85 -3.67
C LYS A 2 9.38 -12.93 -3.05
N VAL A 3 9.01 -12.25 -1.96
CA VAL A 3 9.93 -11.44 -1.16
C VAL A 3 10.53 -12.31 -0.05
N ASN A 4 11.78 -12.08 0.27
CA ASN A 4 12.47 -12.79 1.33
C ASN A 4 11.74 -12.60 2.67
N LYS A 5 11.61 -13.67 3.46
CA LYS A 5 10.93 -13.61 4.76
C LYS A 5 11.60 -12.64 5.74
N GLY A 6 12.93 -12.53 5.71
CA GLY A 6 13.65 -11.58 6.53
C GLY A 6 13.33 -10.13 6.18
N ASP A 7 13.21 -9.82 4.89
CA ASP A 7 12.83 -8.49 4.42
C ASP A 7 11.37 -8.16 4.80
N CYS A 8 10.47 -9.13 4.70
CA CYS A 8 9.08 -8.97 5.14
C CYS A 8 8.99 -8.73 6.64
N ALA A 9 9.70 -9.51 7.45
CA ALA A 9 9.74 -9.37 8.90
C ALA A 9 10.32 -8.01 9.32
N PHE A 10 11.38 -7.56 8.67
CA PHE A 10 11.96 -6.25 8.92
C PHE A 10 11.01 -5.10 8.59
N LEU A 11 10.30 -5.20 7.47
CA LEU A 11 9.31 -4.20 7.08
C LEU A 11 8.13 -4.15 8.08
N GLU A 12 7.68 -5.30 8.56
CA GLU A 12 6.65 -5.39 9.59
C GLU A 12 7.12 -4.73 10.90
N GLU A 13 8.35 -5.03 11.34
CA GLU A 13 8.96 -4.43 12.53
C GLU A 13 9.05 -2.89 12.41
N VAL A 14 9.49 -2.38 11.26
CA VAL A 14 9.56 -0.93 11.01
C VAL A 14 8.19 -0.27 11.13
N LEU A 15 7.14 -0.93 10.65
CA LEU A 15 5.78 -0.41 10.78
C LEU A 15 5.21 -0.52 12.20
N ASP A 16 5.54 -1.59 12.92
CA ASP A 16 5.12 -1.76 14.32
C ASP A 16 5.71 -0.68 15.23
N GLU A 17 6.88 -0.14 14.91
CA GLU A 17 7.49 1.00 15.61
C GLU A 17 6.73 2.32 15.39
N ILE A 18 5.95 2.43 14.31
CA ILE A 18 5.17 3.63 13.98
C ILE A 18 3.78 3.51 14.61
N GLN A 19 3.53 4.21 15.70
CA GLN A 19 2.23 4.20 16.39
C GLN A 19 1.13 4.85 15.56
N SER A 20 1.45 5.98 14.89
CA SER A 20 0.53 6.66 13.99
C SER A 20 1.29 7.37 12.87
N PHE A 21 0.71 7.41 11.68
CA PHE A 21 1.29 8.18 10.58
C PHE A 21 1.12 9.68 10.82
N PRO A 22 2.14 10.50 10.41
CA PRO A 22 2.02 11.95 10.48
C PRO A 22 0.81 12.45 9.68
N LYS A 23 0.09 13.42 10.20
CA LYS A 23 -1.09 14.00 9.53
C LYS A 23 -0.79 14.49 8.10
N SER A 24 0.40 15.04 7.88
CA SER A 24 0.86 15.51 6.57
C SER A 24 1.01 14.41 5.52
N ALA A 25 1.21 13.17 5.94
CA ALA A 25 1.37 12.02 5.05
C ALA A 25 0.09 11.18 4.90
N ARG A 26 -0.93 11.41 5.74
CA ARG A 26 -2.18 10.64 5.70
C ARG A 26 -2.92 10.86 4.39
N CYS A 27 -3.45 9.79 3.84
CA CYS A 27 -4.41 9.83 2.76
C CYS A 27 -5.83 9.88 3.31
N ASN A 28 -6.69 10.65 2.67
CA ASN A 28 -8.12 10.50 2.85
C ASN A 28 -8.54 9.21 2.15
N THR A 29 -8.97 8.27 2.92
CA THR A 29 -9.48 7.00 2.41
C THR A 29 -10.99 7.09 2.28
N ARG A 30 -11.53 6.43 1.26
CA ARG A 30 -12.97 6.38 0.99
C ARG A 30 -13.71 5.41 1.92
N ASP A 31 -13.15 5.08 3.08
CA ASP A 31 -13.65 3.95 3.82
C ASP A 31 -14.78 4.24 4.74
N LEU A 32 -15.72 3.38 4.57
CA LEU A 32 -16.75 3.12 5.55
C LEU A 32 -16.09 2.47 6.78
N GLU A 33 -16.35 3.03 7.92
CA GLU A 33 -15.89 2.53 9.22
C GLU A 33 -16.32 1.07 9.41
N ASP A 34 -15.39 0.15 9.28
CA ASP A 34 -15.62 -1.19 9.78
C ASP A 34 -15.23 -1.25 11.26
N LEU A 35 -16.21 -1.14 12.12
CA LEU A 35 -16.06 -1.13 13.57
C LEU A 35 -15.60 -2.48 14.16
N ARG A 36 -15.35 -3.49 13.32
CA ARG A 36 -15.09 -4.86 13.76
C ARG A 36 -13.63 -5.21 14.01
N THR A 37 -12.68 -4.32 13.71
CA THR A 37 -11.27 -4.61 13.95
C THR A 37 -10.75 -3.91 15.18
N SER A 38 -10.06 -4.65 16.06
CA SER A 38 -9.37 -4.11 17.23
C SER A 38 -8.09 -3.34 16.91
N TYR A 39 -7.68 -3.31 15.62
CA TYR A 39 -6.46 -2.65 15.16
C TYR A 39 -6.74 -1.25 14.65
N THR A 40 -5.81 -0.33 14.93
CA THR A 40 -5.88 1.03 14.38
C THR A 40 -5.68 1.01 12.87
N ARG A 41 -6.61 1.59 12.15
CA ARG A 41 -6.56 1.74 10.70
C ARG A 41 -5.89 3.03 10.33
N GLU A 42 -4.92 2.96 9.47
CA GLU A 42 -4.25 4.14 8.96
C GLU A 42 -3.76 3.93 7.52
N SER A 43 -3.75 5.00 6.77
CA SER A 43 -3.20 5.04 5.43
C SER A 43 -2.36 6.28 5.25
N CYS A 44 -1.22 6.13 4.58
CA CYS A 44 -0.41 7.25 4.16
C CYS A 44 0.13 7.04 2.75
N CYS A 45 0.55 8.14 2.12
CA CYS A 45 1.18 8.10 0.81
C CYS A 45 2.53 8.82 0.89
N ILE A 46 3.55 8.18 0.35
CA ILE A 46 4.88 8.74 0.12
C ILE A 46 4.99 9.08 -1.36
N GLY A 47 5.46 10.28 -1.68
CA GLY A 47 5.58 10.77 -3.06
C GLY A 47 4.40 11.62 -3.50
N ALA A 48 3.96 11.45 -4.73
CA ALA A 48 2.88 12.22 -5.32
C ALA A 48 1.52 11.54 -5.17
N LEU A 49 0.47 12.32 -5.11
CA LEU A 49 -0.91 11.79 -5.13
C LEU A 49 -1.83 12.71 -5.90
N HIS A 50 -2.91 12.16 -6.41
CA HIS A 50 -3.97 12.91 -7.05
C HIS A 50 -4.84 13.60 -5.99
N SER A 51 -5.06 14.90 -6.15
CA SER A 51 -5.96 15.66 -5.29
C SER A 51 -7.36 15.70 -5.88
N PHE A 52 -8.29 15.05 -5.23
CA PHE A 52 -9.71 15.13 -5.63
C PHE A 52 -10.29 16.55 -5.45
N ARG A 53 -9.69 17.35 -4.56
CA ARG A 53 -10.16 18.71 -4.30
C ARG A 53 -9.78 19.69 -5.39
N THR A 54 -8.60 19.57 -5.96
CA THR A 54 -8.07 20.49 -6.98
C THR A 54 -8.06 19.88 -8.37
N GLY A 55 -8.31 18.58 -8.50
CA GLY A 55 -8.21 17.86 -9.77
C GLY A 55 -6.78 17.74 -10.31
N SER A 56 -5.77 18.05 -9.50
CA SER A 56 -4.36 18.05 -9.91
C SER A 56 -3.53 17.04 -9.12
N ASN A 57 -2.43 16.61 -9.69
CA ASN A 57 -1.44 15.80 -9.00
C ASN A 57 -0.59 16.69 -8.10
N ILE A 58 -0.40 16.25 -6.86
CA ILE A 58 0.36 16.99 -5.86
C ILE A 58 1.52 16.12 -5.38
N ALA A 59 2.74 16.64 -5.52
CA ALA A 59 3.87 16.08 -4.81
C ALA A 59 3.74 16.41 -3.32
N LYS A 60 3.69 15.38 -2.47
CA LYS A 60 3.77 15.58 -1.03
C LYS A 60 5.23 15.74 -0.60
N ASN A 61 5.47 16.66 0.33
CA ASN A 61 6.73 16.67 1.04
C ASN A 61 6.76 15.44 1.95
N THR A 62 7.50 14.45 1.53
CA THR A 62 7.57 13.14 2.19
C THR A 62 8.66 13.09 3.26
N PHE A 63 9.44 14.16 3.40
CA PHE A 63 10.48 14.19 4.42
C PHE A 63 9.84 14.36 5.80
N ASN A 64 9.66 13.24 6.48
CA ASN A 64 9.27 13.19 7.86
C ASN A 64 10.22 12.24 8.60
N PRO A 65 10.95 12.71 9.63
CA PRO A 65 11.89 11.86 10.36
C PRO A 65 11.27 10.56 10.91
N LYS A 66 9.97 10.60 11.24
CA LYS A 66 9.22 9.43 11.71
C LYS A 66 8.99 8.38 10.60
N LEU A 67 9.06 8.78 9.33
CA LEU A 67 8.89 7.91 8.18
C LEU A 67 10.21 7.61 7.44
N ASP A 68 11.31 8.18 7.88
CA ASP A 68 12.59 8.04 7.19
C ASP A 68 13.03 6.58 7.06
N LYS A 69 12.99 5.83 8.16
CA LYS A 69 13.34 4.40 8.17
C LYS A 69 12.41 3.58 7.25
N LEU A 70 11.09 3.84 7.31
CA LEU A 70 10.11 3.19 6.45
C LEU A 70 10.35 3.50 4.98
N GLN A 71 10.56 4.77 4.64
CA GLN A 71 10.81 5.20 3.27
C GLN A 71 12.07 4.55 2.70
N ARG A 72 13.18 4.55 3.44
CA ARG A 72 14.42 3.89 3.01
C ARG A 72 14.23 2.39 2.81
N THR A 73 13.52 1.73 3.72
CA THR A 73 13.21 0.29 3.62
C THR A 73 12.42 -0.01 2.35
N LEU A 74 11.35 0.75 2.07
CA LEU A 74 10.52 0.56 0.89
C LEU A 74 11.28 0.84 -0.42
N LEU A 75 12.14 1.86 -0.45
CA LEU A 75 13.00 2.15 -1.60
C LEU A 75 14.05 1.04 -1.82
N THR A 76 14.62 0.50 -0.76
CA THR A 76 15.56 -0.62 -0.84
C THR A 76 14.88 -1.86 -1.40
N LEU A 77 13.68 -2.19 -0.92
CA LEU A 77 12.89 -3.31 -1.45
C LEU A 77 12.58 -3.14 -2.94
N ALA A 78 12.20 -1.94 -3.35
CA ALA A 78 11.94 -1.67 -4.77
C ALA A 78 13.19 -1.89 -5.64
N LYS A 79 14.36 -1.42 -5.18
CA LYS A 79 15.63 -1.65 -5.89
C LYS A 79 16.01 -3.13 -5.99
N LEU A 80 15.70 -3.92 -4.97
CA LEU A 80 16.02 -5.35 -4.93
C LEU A 80 15.08 -6.19 -5.79
N TYR A 81 13.77 -5.90 -5.74
CA TYR A 81 12.74 -6.79 -6.30
C TYR A 81 12.10 -6.28 -7.58
N ILE A 82 12.06 -4.98 -7.80
CA ILE A 82 11.46 -4.35 -9.00
C ILE A 82 12.37 -3.22 -9.55
N PRO A 83 13.66 -3.50 -9.82
CA PRO A 83 14.65 -2.46 -10.16
C PRO A 83 14.29 -1.63 -11.40
N ASP A 84 13.59 -2.23 -12.35
CA ASP A 84 13.20 -1.59 -13.61
C ASP A 84 11.86 -0.85 -13.54
N PHE A 85 11.16 -0.94 -12.40
CA PHE A 85 9.89 -0.26 -12.21
C PHE A 85 10.09 1.15 -11.67
N ARG A 86 9.72 2.13 -12.46
CA ARG A 86 9.72 3.55 -12.05
C ARG A 86 8.34 3.90 -11.51
N PHE A 87 8.29 4.39 -10.29
CA PHE A 87 7.06 4.80 -9.61
C PHE A 87 7.20 6.23 -9.08
N SER A 88 6.08 6.93 -8.96
CA SER A 88 6.02 8.27 -8.36
C SER A 88 5.60 8.23 -6.89
N SER A 89 5.01 7.12 -6.46
CA SER A 89 4.28 7.09 -5.20
C SER A 89 4.24 5.70 -4.59
N ILE A 90 4.15 5.67 -3.26
CA ILE A 90 3.92 4.45 -2.50
C ILE A 90 2.76 4.70 -1.54
N GLN A 91 1.67 3.97 -1.72
CA GLN A 91 0.57 3.92 -0.76
C GLN A 91 0.89 2.87 0.31
N ILE A 92 0.69 3.22 1.57
CA ILE A 92 0.90 2.35 2.72
C ILE A 92 -0.40 2.27 3.49
N ASN A 93 -0.92 1.06 3.67
CA ASN A 93 -2.14 0.81 4.40
C ASN A 93 -1.84 -0.07 5.61
N LYS A 94 -2.30 0.36 6.77
CA LYS A 94 -2.18 -0.34 8.04
C LYS A 94 -3.56 -0.82 8.48
N ASN A 95 -3.77 -2.13 8.51
CA ASN A 95 -5.02 -2.77 8.91
C ASN A 95 -6.25 -2.26 8.15
N PHE A 96 -6.09 -2.10 6.86
CA PHE A 96 -7.09 -1.48 6.00
C PHE A 96 -7.82 -2.53 5.15
N ASN A 97 -9.14 -2.61 5.29
CA ASN A 97 -10.01 -3.39 4.42
C ASN A 97 -10.61 -2.48 3.36
N SER A 98 -10.39 -2.79 2.09
CA SER A 98 -11.18 -2.21 1.03
C SER A 98 -12.48 -2.99 0.93
N SER A 99 -13.57 -2.36 1.27
CA SER A 99 -14.91 -2.97 1.19
C SER A 99 -15.64 -2.67 -0.13
N VAL A 100 -15.01 -1.96 -1.04
CA VAL A 100 -15.62 -1.49 -2.28
C VAL A 100 -14.77 -1.83 -3.49
N LEU A 101 -15.38 -2.49 -4.46
CA LEU A 101 -14.79 -2.68 -5.78
C LEU A 101 -14.57 -1.29 -6.44
N HIS A 102 -13.36 -0.99 -6.86
CA HIS A 102 -13.00 0.31 -7.39
C HIS A 102 -11.94 0.22 -8.50
N ILE A 103 -11.73 1.34 -9.16
CA ILE A 103 -10.62 1.57 -10.09
C ILE A 103 -9.78 2.73 -9.57
N ASP A 104 -8.48 2.68 -9.85
CA ASP A 104 -7.55 3.75 -9.51
C ASP A 104 -7.36 4.73 -10.67
N ASN A 105 -6.95 5.95 -10.35
CA ASN A 105 -6.52 6.95 -11.33
C ASN A 105 -5.02 6.85 -11.65
N ASN A 106 -4.41 5.71 -11.39
CA ASN A 106 -2.99 5.47 -11.64
C ASN A 106 -2.71 5.33 -13.13
N ILE A 107 -1.48 5.63 -13.53
CA ILE A 107 -1.00 5.46 -14.90
C ILE A 107 -0.24 4.15 -15.00
N GLY A 108 -0.69 3.26 -15.87
CA GLY A 108 -0.02 1.98 -16.12
C GLY A 108 -0.09 1.02 -14.92
N PRO A 109 0.89 0.09 -14.82
CA PRO A 109 0.88 -0.94 -13.81
C PRO A 109 1.21 -0.41 -12.42
N SER A 110 0.78 -1.16 -11.41
CA SER A 110 1.17 -1.02 -10.01
C SER A 110 1.77 -2.32 -9.51
N PHE A 111 2.57 -2.26 -8.45
CA PHE A 111 3.04 -3.42 -7.70
C PHE A 111 2.54 -3.34 -6.27
N THR A 112 2.03 -4.45 -5.75
CA THR A 112 1.57 -4.53 -4.36
C THR A 112 2.21 -5.67 -3.60
N LEU A 113 2.47 -5.44 -2.32
CA LEU A 113 3.00 -6.38 -1.35
C LEU A 113 2.18 -6.27 -0.07
N SER A 114 1.92 -7.38 0.61
CA SER A 114 1.40 -7.33 1.97
C SER A 114 2.23 -8.20 2.92
N VAL A 115 2.35 -7.74 4.15
CA VAL A 115 3.08 -8.40 5.24
C VAL A 115 2.26 -8.36 6.52
N GLY A 116 2.59 -9.21 7.46
CA GLY A 116 1.94 -9.30 8.77
C GLY A 116 1.36 -10.68 9.05
N ASP A 117 0.79 -10.80 10.23
CA ASP A 117 0.11 -12.03 10.67
C ASP A 117 -1.39 -11.95 10.38
N PHE A 118 -1.77 -12.44 9.21
CA PHE A 118 -3.15 -12.43 8.74
C PHE A 118 -3.46 -13.61 7.83
N THR A 119 -4.74 -13.92 7.71
CA THR A 119 -5.32 -14.90 6.77
C THR A 119 -6.37 -14.24 5.89
N GLY A 120 -6.49 -14.67 4.65
CA GLY A 120 -7.34 -14.01 3.64
C GLY A 120 -6.63 -12.83 2.97
N GLY A 121 -7.36 -11.80 2.61
CA GLY A 121 -6.81 -10.56 2.07
C GLY A 121 -6.20 -10.65 0.68
N GLN A 122 -6.64 -11.62 -0.13
CA GLN A 122 -6.22 -11.69 -1.53
C GLN A 122 -6.73 -10.46 -2.30
N LEU A 123 -5.98 -10.05 -3.29
CA LEU A 123 -6.39 -9.02 -4.22
C LEU A 123 -7.16 -9.68 -5.38
N TYR A 124 -8.43 -9.33 -5.53
CA TYR A 124 -9.18 -9.66 -6.74
C TYR A 124 -9.01 -8.54 -7.76
N VAL A 125 -8.61 -8.89 -8.97
CA VAL A 125 -8.54 -7.99 -10.12
C VAL A 125 -9.38 -8.58 -11.24
N HIS A 126 -10.31 -7.82 -11.78
CA HIS A 126 -11.29 -8.30 -12.77
C HIS A 126 -10.65 -9.03 -13.95
N SER A 127 -9.50 -8.55 -14.44
CA SER A 127 -8.78 -9.14 -15.58
C SER A 127 -7.89 -10.33 -15.24
N LYS A 128 -7.60 -10.58 -13.95
CA LYS A 128 -6.62 -11.58 -13.51
C LYS A 128 -7.15 -12.60 -12.50
N GLY A 129 -8.28 -12.31 -11.86
CA GLY A 129 -8.81 -13.12 -10.77
C GLY A 129 -8.12 -12.85 -9.43
N LEU A 130 -7.99 -13.88 -8.59
CA LEU A 130 -7.42 -13.78 -7.25
C LEU A 130 -5.89 -13.81 -7.28
N LEU A 131 -5.28 -12.83 -6.62
CA LEU A 131 -3.83 -12.70 -6.50
C LEU A 131 -3.44 -12.73 -5.02
N THR A 132 -2.49 -13.59 -4.67
CA THR A 132 -1.92 -13.66 -3.33
C THR A 132 -0.80 -12.63 -3.21
N THR A 133 -0.98 -11.65 -2.33
CA THR A 133 0.00 -10.56 -2.11
C THR A 133 0.83 -10.74 -0.85
N LYS A 134 0.49 -11.71 0.01
CA LYS A 134 1.24 -11.98 1.25
C LYS A 134 2.64 -12.45 0.92
N GLU A 135 3.64 -11.68 1.36
CA GLU A 135 5.07 -11.92 1.10
C GLU A 135 5.42 -12.03 -0.41
N LYS A 136 4.57 -11.45 -1.27
CA LYS A 136 4.78 -11.45 -2.72
C LYS A 136 4.53 -10.07 -3.30
N LEU A 137 5.48 -9.58 -4.09
CA LEU A 137 5.26 -8.43 -4.98
C LEU A 137 4.52 -8.89 -6.23
N VAL A 138 3.33 -8.36 -6.39
CA VAL A 138 2.40 -8.73 -7.47
C VAL A 138 2.11 -7.52 -8.34
N ARG A 139 2.30 -7.70 -9.65
CA ARG A 139 1.99 -6.67 -10.65
C ARG A 139 0.52 -6.75 -11.05
N PHE A 140 -0.16 -5.62 -11.02
CA PHE A 140 -1.55 -5.51 -11.48
C PHE A 140 -1.78 -4.14 -12.15
N ASN A 141 -2.88 -4.01 -12.87
CA ASN A 141 -3.32 -2.72 -13.41
C ASN A 141 -4.47 -2.18 -12.55
N GLY A 142 -4.21 -1.10 -11.82
CA GLY A 142 -5.21 -0.46 -10.95
C GLY A 142 -6.38 0.19 -11.70
N GLN A 143 -6.27 0.40 -13.01
CA GLN A 143 -7.38 0.85 -13.86
C GLN A 143 -8.43 -0.25 -14.12
N ASN A 144 -8.08 -1.52 -13.87
CA ASN A 144 -9.05 -2.61 -13.83
C ASN A 144 -9.74 -2.62 -12.46
N ALA A 145 -11.03 -2.90 -12.46
CA ALA A 145 -11.78 -3.04 -11.21
C ALA A 145 -11.15 -4.07 -10.29
N HIS A 146 -10.88 -3.69 -9.06
CA HIS A 146 -10.20 -4.54 -8.08
C HIS A 146 -10.68 -4.25 -6.66
N ILE A 147 -10.45 -5.23 -5.79
CA ILE A 147 -10.81 -5.18 -4.37
C ILE A 147 -9.91 -6.11 -3.57
N VAL A 148 -9.56 -5.71 -2.36
CA VAL A 148 -8.96 -6.61 -1.37
C VAL A 148 -10.08 -7.37 -0.68
N LEU A 149 -10.01 -8.71 -0.70
CA LEU A 149 -10.99 -9.55 -0.02
C LEU A 149 -10.84 -9.44 1.51
N PRO A 150 -11.89 -9.79 2.25
CA PRO A 150 -11.85 -9.81 3.72
C PRO A 150 -10.67 -10.60 4.26
N TYR A 151 -10.12 -10.15 5.37
CA TYR A 151 -9.03 -10.83 6.07
C TYR A 151 -9.21 -10.72 7.59
N GLU A 152 -8.50 -11.60 8.30
CA GLU A 152 -8.40 -11.58 9.75
C GLU A 152 -6.95 -11.45 10.16
N GLY A 153 -6.68 -10.65 11.19
CA GLY A 153 -5.35 -10.42 11.74
C GLY A 153 -4.74 -9.06 11.39
N LYS A 154 -3.45 -8.93 11.62
CA LYS A 154 -2.68 -7.70 11.37
C LYS A 154 -2.11 -7.72 9.96
N ARG A 155 -2.52 -6.77 9.13
CA ARG A 155 -2.11 -6.68 7.73
C ARG A 155 -1.60 -5.30 7.38
N TYR A 156 -0.40 -5.25 6.82
CA TYR A 156 0.18 -4.07 6.19
C TYR A 156 0.28 -4.30 4.69
N SER A 157 -0.12 -3.33 3.89
CA SER A 157 0.03 -3.40 2.43
C SER A 157 0.70 -2.16 1.85
N PHE A 158 1.45 -2.38 0.78
CA PHE A 158 2.24 -1.38 0.09
C PHE A 158 1.91 -1.45 -1.39
N ILE A 159 1.62 -0.32 -2.00
CA ILE A 159 1.34 -0.22 -3.42
C ILE A 159 2.29 0.81 -4.03
N TYR A 160 3.17 0.36 -4.91
CA TYR A 160 4.02 1.22 -5.74
C TYR A 160 3.26 1.55 -7.02
N PHE A 161 3.07 2.83 -7.32
CA PHE A 161 2.24 3.27 -8.45
C PHE A 161 2.74 4.55 -9.10
N ILE A 162 2.18 4.87 -10.26
CA ILE A 162 2.54 6.03 -11.07
C ILE A 162 1.30 6.91 -11.24
N ILE A 163 1.42 8.22 -11.02
CA ILE A 163 0.36 9.20 -11.30
C ILE A 163 0.77 10.28 -12.30
N PHE A 164 2.03 10.32 -12.67
CA PHE A 164 2.52 11.16 -13.78
C PHE A 164 3.88 10.71 -14.32
#